data_347076a19a25cdd3ed330ac4c2b2aa36
#
_entry.id   347076a19a25cdd3ed330ac4c2b2aa36
#
_cell.length_a   1.000
_cell.length_b   1.000
_cell.length_c   1.000
_cell.angle_alpha   90.00
_cell.angle_beta   90.00
_cell.angle_gamma   90.00
#
_symmetry.space_group_name_H-M   'P 1'
#
loop_
_entity.id
_entity.type
_entity.pdbx_description
1 polymer ?
#
loop_
_entity_poly.entity_id
_entity_poly.type
_entity_poly.pdbx_seq_one_letter_code
_entity_poly.pdbx_strand_id
1 'polypeptide(L)'
;FEVFYPMTAPFTDHPFLELCFAMMLPAVGSAILFNFNASTGGTDIVAMILKKYTSLDICKALLVSDALIAFSACFVFDIRTGLFSLLGLIIKAFVVDSVIESINLCKYFSIVTSCPDAICDYIIQEMNRSSTVIDAIGAYSHENRKVILVACRRSEAVRLRQYIKTVDPKAFMFITNTSEIIGKGFRTV
;
A
#
# COMPACT_ATOMS: atom_id res chain seq x y z
N PHE A 1 21.03 21.98 -11.44
CA PHE A 1 21.76 20.72 -11.63
C PHE A 1 22.64 20.82 -12.88
N GLU A 2 22.12 21.24 -14.03
CA GLU A 2 22.86 21.37 -15.30
C GLU A 2 24.11 22.27 -15.21
N VAL A 3 24.11 23.25 -14.31
CA VAL A 3 25.26 24.15 -14.09
C VAL A 3 26.42 23.47 -13.36
N PHE A 4 26.12 22.49 -12.48
CA PHE A 4 27.13 21.77 -11.70
C PHE A 4 27.61 20.47 -12.33
N TYR A 5 26.78 19.85 -13.16
CA TYR A 5 27.08 18.60 -13.83
C TYR A 5 26.37 18.54 -15.19
N PRO A 6 26.98 19.16 -16.23
CA PRO A 6 26.40 19.09 -17.57
C PRO A 6 26.50 17.65 -18.09
N MET A 7 25.37 17.00 -18.20
CA MET A 7 25.29 15.65 -18.76
C MET A 7 25.38 15.74 -20.28
N THR A 8 26.54 15.37 -20.83
CA THR A 8 26.80 15.34 -22.28
C THR A 8 26.58 13.95 -22.89
N ALA A 9 26.43 12.92 -22.07
CA ALA A 9 26.23 11.53 -22.49
C ALA A 9 25.37 10.75 -21.49
N PRO A 10 24.73 9.63 -21.91
CA PRO A 10 24.07 8.69 -21.01
C PRO A 10 25.03 8.16 -19.94
N PHE A 11 24.51 7.78 -18.76
CA PHE A 11 25.34 7.19 -17.71
C PHE A 11 25.85 5.80 -18.05
N THR A 12 25.06 5.04 -18.83
CA THR A 12 25.39 3.66 -19.20
C THR A 12 25.07 3.41 -20.67
N ASP A 13 25.71 2.40 -21.24
CA ASP A 13 25.41 1.94 -22.61
C ASP A 13 24.11 1.10 -22.69
N HIS A 14 23.37 1.02 -21.58
CA HIS A 14 22.15 0.21 -21.46
C HIS A 14 20.90 1.08 -21.28
N PRO A 15 20.22 1.52 -22.35
CA PRO A 15 19.05 2.40 -22.29
C PRO A 15 17.90 1.85 -21.42
N PHE A 16 17.74 0.54 -21.39
CA PHE A 16 16.71 -0.11 -20.58
C PHE A 16 16.97 0.07 -19.08
N LEU A 17 18.21 -0.06 -18.64
CA LEU A 17 18.59 0.13 -17.23
C LEU A 17 18.33 1.58 -16.80
N GLU A 18 18.71 2.54 -17.63
CA GLU A 18 18.46 3.97 -17.38
C GLU A 18 16.97 4.28 -17.30
N LEU A 19 16.16 3.71 -18.21
CA LEU A 19 14.71 3.85 -18.17
C LEU A 19 14.13 3.35 -16.86
N CYS A 20 14.55 2.17 -16.40
CA CYS A 20 14.06 1.60 -15.13
C CYS A 20 14.29 2.56 -13.96
N PHE A 21 15.51 3.04 -13.78
CA PHE A 21 15.83 3.96 -12.69
C PHE A 21 15.17 5.33 -12.84
N ALA A 22 15.12 5.87 -14.06
CA ALA A 22 14.45 7.13 -14.36
C ALA A 22 12.96 7.11 -14.05
N MET A 23 12.29 5.96 -14.20
CA MET A 23 10.88 5.79 -13.87
C MET A 23 10.62 5.40 -12.41
N MET A 24 11.44 4.53 -11.84
CA MET A 24 11.22 4.02 -10.47
C MET A 24 11.43 5.10 -9.41
N LEU A 25 12.48 5.90 -9.49
CA LEU A 25 12.79 6.90 -8.46
C LEU A 25 11.70 7.99 -8.33
N PRO A 26 11.26 8.66 -9.41
CA PRO A 26 10.15 9.60 -9.33
C PRO A 26 8.83 8.94 -8.94
N ALA A 27 8.59 7.70 -9.37
CA ALA A 27 7.37 6.97 -9.04
C ALA A 27 7.22 6.74 -7.53
N VAL A 28 8.31 6.39 -6.83
CA VAL A 28 8.32 6.28 -5.37
C VAL A 28 8.01 7.63 -4.72
N GLY A 29 8.61 8.71 -5.22
CA GLY A 29 8.35 10.07 -4.73
C GLY A 29 6.89 10.48 -4.90
N SER A 30 6.32 10.28 -6.10
CA SER A 30 4.90 10.55 -6.38
C SER A 30 3.97 9.72 -5.50
N ALA A 31 4.27 8.43 -5.29
CA ALA A 31 3.48 7.55 -4.45
C ALA A 31 3.40 8.03 -2.99
N ILE A 32 4.51 8.51 -2.44
CA ILE A 32 4.55 9.10 -1.09
C ILE A 32 3.68 10.36 -1.03
N LEU A 33 3.81 11.26 -2.01
CA LEU A 33 3.03 12.49 -2.08
C LEU A 33 1.53 12.19 -2.21
N PHE A 34 1.12 11.25 -3.05
CA PHE A 34 -0.28 10.85 -3.18
C PHE A 34 -0.87 10.31 -1.89
N ASN A 35 -0.06 9.62 -1.07
CA ASN A 35 -0.51 9.17 0.24
C ASN A 35 -0.86 10.32 1.19
N PHE A 36 -0.22 11.49 1.01
CA PHE A 36 -0.53 12.72 1.73
C PHE A 36 -1.51 13.63 0.99
N ASN A 37 -2.20 13.16 -0.06
CA ASN A 37 -3.05 13.94 -0.94
C ASN A 37 -2.35 15.15 -1.58
N ALA A 38 -1.05 15.03 -1.85
CA ALA A 38 -0.24 15.99 -2.57
C ALA A 38 0.17 15.42 -3.94
N SER A 39 0.69 16.27 -4.83
CA SER A 39 1.16 15.88 -6.16
C SER A 39 2.48 16.57 -6.50
N THR A 40 3.22 16.01 -7.45
CA THR A 40 4.42 16.64 -8.02
C THR A 40 4.10 17.76 -9.02
N GLY A 41 2.85 17.83 -9.48
CA GLY A 41 2.41 18.72 -10.56
C GLY A 41 2.15 17.97 -11.87
N GLY A 42 1.89 18.72 -12.95
CA GLY A 42 1.68 18.15 -14.28
C GLY A 42 0.53 17.14 -14.35
N THR A 43 0.78 15.98 -14.95
CA THR A 43 -0.23 14.90 -15.13
C THR A 43 -0.74 14.32 -13.81
N ASP A 44 0.05 14.40 -12.75
CA ASP A 44 -0.35 13.94 -11.41
C ASP A 44 -1.59 14.70 -10.89
N ILE A 45 -1.71 16.00 -11.21
CA ILE A 45 -2.91 16.81 -10.88
C ILE A 45 -4.13 16.28 -11.62
N VAL A 46 -3.97 15.95 -12.92
CA VAL A 46 -5.06 15.39 -13.74
C VAL A 46 -5.54 14.06 -13.14
N ALA A 47 -4.61 13.21 -12.71
CA ALA A 47 -4.94 11.95 -12.05
C ALA A 47 -5.69 12.16 -10.73
N MET A 48 -5.30 13.15 -9.92
CA MET A 48 -6.03 13.50 -8.68
C MET A 48 -7.43 14.03 -8.96
N ILE A 49 -7.61 14.83 -10.02
CA ILE A 49 -8.92 15.30 -10.45
C ILE A 49 -9.79 14.13 -10.90
N LEU A 50 -9.24 13.24 -11.74
CA LEU A 50 -9.95 12.02 -12.17
C LEU A 50 -10.38 11.17 -10.98
N LYS A 51 -9.49 10.92 -10.02
CA LYS A 51 -9.83 10.22 -8.77
C LYS A 51 -10.96 10.90 -8.00
N LYS A 52 -11.00 12.23 -7.96
CA LYS A 52 -12.03 12.98 -7.22
C LYS A 52 -13.42 12.88 -7.86
N TYR A 53 -13.50 12.85 -9.20
CA TYR A 53 -14.77 12.86 -9.95
C TYR A 53 -15.18 11.46 -10.46
N THR A 54 -14.32 10.46 -10.32
CA THR A 54 -14.60 9.08 -10.73
C THR A 54 -14.32 8.12 -9.58
N SER A 55 -14.80 6.90 -9.68
CA SER A 55 -14.50 5.82 -8.73
C SER A 55 -13.15 5.12 -9.00
N LEU A 56 -12.25 5.76 -9.76
CA LEU A 56 -10.95 5.19 -10.10
C LEU A 56 -9.96 5.39 -8.95
N ASP A 57 -9.17 4.35 -8.68
CA ASP A 57 -8.00 4.46 -7.83
C ASP A 57 -6.96 5.38 -8.46
N ILE A 58 -6.13 6.02 -7.64
CA ILE A 58 -5.11 6.97 -8.10
C ILE A 58 -4.18 6.35 -9.15
N CYS A 59 -3.84 5.07 -9.01
CA CYS A 59 -2.95 4.37 -9.94
C CYS A 59 -3.61 4.17 -11.30
N LYS A 60 -4.90 3.82 -11.34
CA LYS A 60 -5.67 3.72 -12.59
C LYS A 60 -5.86 5.09 -13.25
N ALA A 61 -6.11 6.13 -12.44
CA ALA A 61 -6.24 7.50 -12.95
C ALA A 61 -4.93 8.00 -13.57
N LEU A 62 -3.78 7.73 -12.94
CA LEU A 62 -2.45 8.01 -13.49
C LEU A 62 -2.21 7.27 -14.81
N LEU A 63 -2.52 5.97 -14.83
CA LEU A 63 -2.33 5.16 -16.01
C LEU A 63 -3.15 5.69 -17.20
N VAL A 64 -4.39 6.08 -16.97
CA VAL A 64 -5.27 6.65 -18.01
C VAL A 64 -4.72 8.00 -18.50
N SER A 65 -4.35 8.91 -17.60
CA SER A 65 -3.82 10.23 -17.99
C SER A 65 -2.50 10.14 -18.75
N ASP A 66 -1.57 9.33 -18.27
CA ASP A 66 -0.26 9.18 -18.88
C ASP A 66 -0.31 8.31 -20.16
N ALA A 67 -1.27 7.36 -20.25
CA ALA A 67 -1.45 6.55 -21.45
C ALA A 67 -1.84 7.38 -22.68
N LEU A 68 -2.67 8.40 -22.50
CA LEU A 68 -3.03 9.31 -23.59
C LEU A 68 -1.80 10.01 -24.17
N ILE A 69 -0.88 10.43 -23.29
CA ILE A 69 0.37 11.10 -23.68
C ILE A 69 1.33 10.08 -24.32
N ALA A 70 1.52 8.92 -23.72
CA ALA A 70 2.40 7.88 -24.24
C ALA A 70 1.92 7.36 -25.61
N PHE A 71 0.60 7.24 -25.78
CA PHE A 71 0.02 6.85 -27.06
C PHE A 71 0.26 7.91 -28.14
N SER A 72 0.10 9.20 -27.82
CA SER A 72 0.41 10.27 -28.77
C SER A 72 1.89 10.29 -29.15
N ALA A 73 2.79 9.94 -28.25
CA ALA A 73 4.22 9.85 -28.52
C ALA A 73 4.56 8.80 -29.59
N CYS A 74 3.78 7.70 -29.66
CA CYS A 74 3.97 6.68 -30.70
C CYS A 74 3.73 7.20 -32.14
N PHE A 75 2.91 8.24 -32.29
CA PHE A 75 2.64 8.85 -33.62
C PHE A 75 3.62 9.96 -33.99
N VAL A 76 4.21 10.60 -33.00
CA VAL A 76 5.10 11.76 -33.20
C VAL A 76 6.56 11.34 -33.29
N PHE A 77 6.96 10.31 -32.60
CA PHE A 77 8.33 9.80 -32.50
C PHE A 77 8.45 8.40 -33.11
N ASP A 78 9.68 7.90 -33.17
CA ASP A 78 9.98 6.56 -33.64
C ASP A 78 9.30 5.50 -32.81
N ILE A 79 8.97 4.36 -33.43
CA ILE A 79 8.35 3.19 -32.78
C ILE A 79 9.16 2.75 -31.56
N ARG A 80 10.49 2.82 -31.63
CA ARG A 80 11.37 2.46 -30.50
C ARG A 80 11.12 3.35 -29.29
N THR A 81 11.05 4.65 -29.48
CA THR A 81 10.76 5.64 -28.43
C THR A 81 9.35 5.44 -27.87
N GLY A 82 8.36 5.18 -28.73
CA GLY A 82 7.01 4.86 -28.30
C GLY A 82 6.92 3.63 -27.41
N LEU A 83 7.60 2.55 -27.76
CA LEU A 83 7.66 1.32 -26.95
C LEU A 83 8.34 1.54 -25.59
N PHE A 84 9.45 2.30 -25.56
CA PHE A 84 10.08 2.66 -24.28
C PHE A 84 9.18 3.55 -23.42
N SER A 85 8.42 4.45 -24.00
CA SER A 85 7.45 5.30 -23.29
C SER A 85 6.32 4.47 -22.66
N LEU A 86 5.77 3.52 -23.40
CA LEU A 86 4.76 2.58 -22.88
C LEU A 86 5.32 1.70 -21.77
N LEU A 87 6.53 1.19 -21.93
CA LEU A 87 7.19 0.38 -20.90
C LEU A 87 7.43 1.20 -19.62
N GLY A 88 7.92 2.43 -19.76
CA GLY A 88 8.13 3.35 -18.64
C GLY A 88 6.84 3.64 -17.89
N LEU A 89 5.72 3.84 -18.61
CA LEU A 89 4.41 4.03 -18.04
C LEU A 89 3.97 2.82 -17.18
N ILE A 90 4.15 1.61 -17.69
CA ILE A 90 3.81 0.37 -16.97
C ILE A 90 4.66 0.25 -15.69
N ILE A 91 5.96 0.49 -15.79
CA ILE A 91 6.88 0.47 -14.64
C ILE A 91 6.44 1.50 -13.60
N LYS A 92 6.18 2.76 -14.02
CA LYS A 92 5.71 3.84 -13.12
C LYS A 92 4.42 3.43 -12.40
N ALA A 93 3.42 2.97 -13.14
CA ALA A 93 2.13 2.57 -12.57
C ALA A 93 2.28 1.44 -11.53
N PHE A 94 3.05 0.40 -11.86
CA PHE A 94 3.29 -0.73 -10.95
C PHE A 94 4.04 -0.32 -9.68
N VAL A 95 5.05 0.54 -9.80
CA VAL A 95 5.82 1.03 -8.64
C VAL A 95 4.96 1.90 -7.75
N VAL A 96 4.18 2.84 -8.32
CA VAL A 96 3.27 3.70 -7.53
C VAL A 96 2.26 2.86 -6.77
N ASP A 97 1.64 1.88 -7.41
CA ASP A 97 0.65 0.99 -6.79
C ASP A 97 1.26 0.20 -5.63
N SER A 98 2.38 -0.47 -5.87
CA SER A 98 3.09 -1.26 -4.87
C SER A 98 3.53 -0.45 -3.66
N VAL A 99 3.98 0.78 -3.87
CA VAL A 99 4.41 1.68 -2.78
C VAL A 99 3.20 2.15 -1.97
N ILE A 100 2.12 2.59 -2.62
CA ILE A 100 0.89 3.03 -1.93
C ILE A 100 0.29 1.87 -1.13
N GLU A 101 0.22 0.67 -1.72
CA GLU A 101 -0.26 -0.52 -1.02
C GLU A 101 0.61 -0.82 0.20
N SER A 102 1.93 -0.80 0.05
CA SER A 102 2.88 -1.08 1.14
C SER A 102 2.77 -0.10 2.30
N ILE A 103 2.55 1.20 2.01
CA ILE A 103 2.38 2.25 3.03
C ILE A 103 1.06 2.05 3.79
N ASN A 104 0.00 1.65 3.09
CA ASN A 104 -1.34 1.50 3.66
C ASN A 104 -1.61 0.11 4.27
N LEU A 105 -0.63 -0.80 4.19
CA LEU A 105 -0.78 -2.17 4.65
C LEU A 105 -1.09 -2.23 6.14
N CYS A 106 -2.28 -2.71 6.45
CA CYS A 106 -2.74 -3.05 7.79
C CYS A 106 -2.79 -4.57 7.98
N LYS A 107 -2.89 -4.99 9.22
CA LYS A 107 -3.04 -6.40 9.58
C LYS A 107 -4.39 -6.60 10.27
N TYR A 108 -5.11 -7.60 9.81
CA TYR A 108 -6.32 -8.08 10.45
C TYR A 108 -6.01 -9.38 11.17
N PHE A 109 -6.34 -9.43 12.46
CA PHE A 109 -6.17 -10.58 13.32
C PHE A 109 -7.51 -11.21 13.64
N SER A 110 -7.57 -12.51 13.51
CA SER A 110 -8.59 -13.37 14.13
C SER A 110 -7.87 -14.28 15.12
N ILE A 111 -8.10 -14.06 16.41
CA ILE A 111 -7.38 -14.71 17.51
C ILE A 111 -8.34 -15.61 18.26
N VAL A 112 -8.08 -16.92 18.23
CA VAL A 112 -8.84 -17.90 19.01
C VAL A 112 -8.07 -18.17 20.31
N THR A 113 -8.65 -17.80 21.45
CA THR A 113 -7.97 -17.86 22.75
C THR A 113 -8.88 -18.31 23.87
N SER A 114 -8.28 -18.79 24.94
CA SER A 114 -8.93 -19.07 26.23
C SER A 114 -8.79 -17.93 27.24
N CYS A 115 -7.94 -16.95 26.97
CA CYS A 115 -7.64 -15.79 27.83
C CYS A 115 -7.99 -14.46 27.15
N PRO A 116 -9.28 -14.19 26.87
CA PRO A 116 -9.68 -13.03 26.06
C PRO A 116 -9.44 -11.70 26.77
N ASP A 117 -9.68 -11.63 28.09
CA ASP A 117 -9.69 -10.37 28.84
C ASP A 117 -8.32 -9.69 28.82
N ALA A 118 -7.24 -10.42 29.12
CA ALA A 118 -5.89 -9.88 29.08
C ALA A 118 -5.48 -9.37 27.69
N ILE A 119 -5.91 -10.07 26.63
CA ILE A 119 -5.61 -9.67 25.24
C ILE A 119 -6.44 -8.44 24.87
N CYS A 120 -7.70 -8.38 25.24
CA CYS A 120 -8.56 -7.22 24.98
C CYS A 120 -8.07 -5.98 25.72
N ASP A 121 -7.68 -6.11 26.99
CA ASP A 121 -7.13 -5.02 27.79
C ASP A 121 -5.86 -4.45 27.13
N TYR A 122 -4.96 -5.31 26.67
CA TYR A 122 -3.77 -4.87 25.95
C TYR A 122 -4.13 -4.12 24.65
N ILE A 123 -5.09 -4.62 23.87
CA ILE A 123 -5.52 -3.98 22.63
C ILE A 123 -6.11 -2.59 22.92
N ILE A 124 -6.90 -2.46 23.97
CA ILE A 124 -7.56 -1.20 24.32
C ILE A 124 -6.57 -0.23 24.95
N GLN A 125 -5.81 -0.65 25.95
CA GLN A 125 -4.97 0.25 26.76
C GLN A 125 -3.65 0.61 26.07
N GLU A 126 -2.97 -0.38 25.50
CA GLU A 126 -1.63 -0.16 24.91
C GLU A 126 -1.66 0.20 23.42
N MET A 127 -2.66 -0.32 22.70
CA MET A 127 -2.74 -0.05 21.26
C MET A 127 -3.78 1.02 20.93
N ASN A 128 -4.64 1.40 21.87
CA ASN A 128 -5.77 2.33 21.66
C ASN A 128 -6.61 1.92 20.44
N ARG A 129 -6.92 0.62 20.35
CA ARG A 129 -7.71 0.01 19.29
C ARG A 129 -8.95 -0.66 19.85
N SER A 130 -10.00 -0.71 19.04
CA SER A 130 -11.20 -1.50 19.33
C SER A 130 -11.01 -2.93 18.85
N SER A 131 -11.56 -3.88 19.59
CA SER A 131 -11.66 -5.28 19.21
C SER A 131 -13.08 -5.78 19.35
N THR A 132 -13.43 -6.79 18.56
CA THR A 132 -14.74 -7.48 18.66
C THR A 132 -14.50 -8.87 19.16
N VAL A 133 -15.24 -9.26 20.19
CA VAL A 133 -15.17 -10.61 20.78
C VAL A 133 -16.40 -11.39 20.37
N ILE A 134 -16.18 -12.62 19.90
CA ILE A 134 -17.23 -13.55 19.48
C ILE A 134 -17.07 -14.82 20.30
N ASP A 135 -18.18 -15.34 20.83
CA ASP A 135 -18.22 -16.65 21.49
C ASP A 135 -18.09 -17.76 20.46
N ALA A 136 -17.24 -18.72 20.72
CA ALA A 136 -17.00 -19.88 19.87
C ALA A 136 -16.83 -21.15 20.69
N ILE A 137 -17.15 -22.28 20.09
CA ILE A 137 -16.96 -23.61 20.69
C ILE A 137 -16.00 -24.38 19.79
N GLY A 138 -14.96 -24.95 20.39
CA GLY A 138 -14.04 -25.82 19.69
C GLY A 138 -14.74 -27.08 19.20
N ALA A 139 -14.76 -27.30 17.89
CA ALA A 139 -15.50 -28.43 17.31
C ALA A 139 -14.97 -29.80 17.76
N TYR A 140 -13.68 -29.90 18.06
CA TYR A 140 -13.05 -31.14 18.52
C TYR A 140 -13.03 -31.29 20.06
N SER A 141 -12.64 -30.20 20.76
CA SER A 141 -12.49 -30.21 22.21
C SER A 141 -13.80 -29.95 22.98
N HIS A 142 -14.83 -29.42 22.30
CA HIS A 142 -16.07 -28.92 22.89
C HIS A 142 -15.88 -27.88 24.02
N GLU A 143 -14.67 -27.27 24.05
CA GLU A 143 -14.36 -26.22 25.02
C GLU A 143 -14.85 -24.86 24.51
N ASN A 144 -15.28 -24.02 25.46
CA ASN A 144 -15.61 -22.63 25.18
C ASN A 144 -14.32 -21.87 24.86
N ARG A 145 -14.31 -21.16 23.72
CA ARG A 145 -13.24 -20.30 23.26
C ARG A 145 -13.81 -18.94 22.90
N LYS A 146 -12.95 -17.93 22.86
CA LYS A 146 -13.32 -16.61 22.34
C LYS A 146 -12.52 -16.34 21.09
N VAL A 147 -13.17 -15.74 20.11
CA VAL A 147 -12.53 -15.23 18.88
C VAL A 147 -12.46 -13.72 18.97
N ILE A 148 -11.26 -13.16 19.00
CA ILE A 148 -11.03 -11.73 19.05
C ILE A 148 -10.67 -11.29 17.64
N LEU A 149 -11.44 -10.33 17.11
CA LEU A 149 -11.20 -9.71 15.82
C LEU A 149 -10.63 -8.30 16.05
N VAL A 150 -9.46 -8.01 15.48
CA VAL A 150 -8.83 -6.70 15.59
C VAL A 150 -8.06 -6.34 14.32
N ALA A 151 -8.19 -5.08 13.93
CA ALA A 151 -7.41 -4.49 12.86
C ALA A 151 -6.36 -3.55 13.46
N CYS A 152 -5.12 -3.64 12.99
CA CYS A 152 -4.02 -2.84 13.50
C CYS A 152 -2.99 -2.52 12.40
N ARG A 153 -2.13 -1.53 12.64
CA ARG A 153 -1.03 -1.20 11.75
C ARG A 153 0.07 -2.27 11.82
N ARG A 154 0.89 -2.35 10.78
CA ARG A 154 1.99 -3.32 10.68
C ARG A 154 2.94 -3.28 11.89
N SER A 155 3.26 -2.09 12.40
CA SER A 155 4.13 -1.91 13.56
C SER A 155 3.50 -2.43 14.86
N GLU A 156 2.19 -2.25 15.02
CA GLU A 156 1.40 -2.71 16.17
C GLU A 156 1.25 -4.23 16.14
N ALA A 157 1.10 -4.81 14.97
CA ALA A 157 0.91 -6.24 14.75
C ALA A 157 2.05 -7.10 15.31
N VAL A 158 3.29 -6.62 15.23
CA VAL A 158 4.46 -7.35 15.74
C VAL A 158 4.37 -7.45 17.27
N ARG A 159 4.06 -6.34 17.95
CA ARG A 159 3.91 -6.28 19.40
C ARG A 159 2.73 -7.12 19.87
N LEU A 160 1.58 -7.01 19.22
CA LEU A 160 0.39 -7.79 19.53
C LEU A 160 0.67 -9.29 19.44
N ARG A 161 1.31 -9.75 18.35
CA ARG A 161 1.65 -11.17 18.17
C ARG A 161 2.59 -11.69 19.27
N GLN A 162 3.56 -10.88 19.69
CA GLN A 162 4.49 -11.26 20.77
C GLN A 162 3.73 -11.37 22.10
N TYR A 163 2.90 -10.38 22.42
CA TYR A 163 2.11 -10.35 23.65
C TYR A 163 1.16 -11.55 23.73
N ILE A 164 0.40 -11.86 22.68
CA ILE A 164 -0.50 -13.00 22.66
C ILE A 164 0.24 -14.32 22.95
N LYS A 165 1.41 -14.51 22.34
CA LYS A 165 2.22 -15.71 22.58
C LYS A 165 2.73 -15.82 24.01
N THR A 166 2.90 -14.70 24.71
CA THR A 166 3.31 -14.69 26.11
C THR A 166 2.13 -15.01 27.04
N VAL A 167 0.93 -14.48 26.74
CA VAL A 167 -0.27 -14.66 27.57
C VAL A 167 -0.92 -16.03 27.35
N ASP A 168 -1.06 -16.42 26.10
CA ASP A 168 -1.67 -17.72 25.73
C ASP A 168 -0.81 -18.39 24.63
N PRO A 169 0.18 -19.21 24.99
CA PRO A 169 1.03 -19.93 24.02
C PRO A 169 0.24 -20.87 23.10
N LYS A 170 -0.97 -21.29 23.52
CA LYS A 170 -1.85 -22.18 22.75
C LYS A 170 -2.85 -21.42 21.86
N ALA A 171 -2.86 -20.10 21.93
CA ALA A 171 -3.74 -19.28 21.10
C ALA A 171 -3.43 -19.49 19.62
N PHE A 172 -4.48 -19.66 18.84
CA PHE A 172 -4.38 -19.72 17.38
C PHE A 172 -4.67 -18.34 16.80
N MET A 173 -3.76 -17.84 15.96
CA MET A 173 -3.87 -16.54 15.32
C MET A 173 -3.90 -16.69 13.81
N PHE A 174 -4.94 -16.18 13.19
CA PHE A 174 -5.01 -15.97 11.74
C PHE A 174 -4.71 -14.49 11.44
N ILE A 175 -3.67 -14.23 10.64
CA ILE A 175 -3.21 -12.87 10.34
C ILE A 175 -3.28 -12.65 8.84
N THR A 176 -4.16 -11.72 8.42
CA THR A 176 -4.35 -11.37 7.03
C THR A 176 -3.83 -9.96 6.76
N ASN A 177 -3.22 -9.76 5.59
CA ASN A 177 -2.91 -8.43 5.10
C ASN A 177 -4.19 -7.80 4.55
N THR A 178 -4.39 -6.51 4.85
CA THR A 178 -5.43 -5.72 4.22
C THR A 178 -4.88 -4.34 3.92
N SER A 179 -5.10 -3.86 2.71
CA SER A 179 -4.68 -2.53 2.26
C SER A 179 -5.79 -1.49 2.46
N GLU A 180 -7.02 -1.94 2.72
CA GLU A 180 -8.17 -1.05 2.88
C GLU A 180 -8.96 -1.37 4.13
N ILE A 181 -8.99 -0.41 5.06
CA ILE A 181 -9.85 -0.43 6.24
C ILE A 181 -10.53 0.93 6.32
N ILE A 182 -11.86 0.93 6.26
CA ILE A 182 -12.69 2.13 6.37
C ILE A 182 -13.28 2.17 7.77
N GLY A 183 -13.00 3.24 8.53
CA GLY A 183 -13.56 3.42 9.87
C GLY A 183 -12.75 4.34 10.76
N LYS A 184 -13.31 4.64 11.93
CA LYS A 184 -12.68 5.53 12.91
C LYS A 184 -11.31 4.99 13.36
N GLY A 185 -10.25 5.79 13.17
CA GLY A 185 -8.87 5.40 13.50
C GLY A 185 -8.07 4.80 12.33
N PHE A 186 -8.71 4.62 11.17
CA PHE A 186 -8.11 4.28 9.89
C PHE A 186 -8.45 5.34 8.85
N ARG A 187 -8.65 4.97 7.57
CA ARG A 187 -9.11 5.93 6.57
C ARG A 187 -10.55 6.36 6.85
N THR A 188 -10.81 7.66 6.86
CA THR A 188 -12.14 8.24 6.72
C THR A 188 -12.43 8.42 5.23
N VAL A 189 -13.62 8.05 4.79
CA VAL A 189 -14.14 8.32 3.44
C VAL A 189 -14.25 9.81 3.23
#